data_cec5e087179c967c327fa4b511f0cf71
#
_entry.id   cec5e087179c967c327fa4b511f0cf71
#
_cell.length_a   1.000
_cell.length_b   1.000
_cell.length_c   1.000
_cell.angle_alpha   90.00
_cell.angle_beta   90.00
_cell.angle_gamma   90.00
#
_symmetry.space_group_name_H-M   'P 1'
#
loop_
_entity.id
_entity.type
_entity.pdbx_description
1 polymer ?
#
loop_
_entity_poly.entity_id
_entity_poly.type
_entity_poly.pdbx_seq_one_letter_code
_entity_poly.pdbx_strand_id
1 'polypeptide(L)'
;MSTTKRFHRHFPVKGYPIFWIIIAYLILGWFFPVVGLIAIICMIGPVLTSVWKGRYWCGNVCPRGNFFDRVLSRYSPHRPIPRFVRTLGFRIFMVCFIFAMFGIQMYFAWGDWGAMGRVFWNIILATSIVAVVLAFIYAPRTWCTFCPMGTLSAWVAPRKAPLPSAYKAIHVSESCQMKCKSCARVCPMQLTPYDSRGQQEGYLHPDCIKCGKCTKACPTKIMSME
;
A
#
# COMPACT_ATOMS: atom_id res chain seq x y z
N MET A 1 -10.93 -26.73 -12.01
CA MET A 1 -10.83 -25.41 -11.34
C MET A 1 -10.62 -25.65 -9.85
N SER A 2 -9.37 -25.74 -9.41
CA SER A 2 -9.02 -26.00 -7.99
C SER A 2 -9.00 -24.69 -7.24
N THR A 3 -10.02 -24.44 -6.42
CA THR A 3 -10.07 -23.37 -5.43
C THR A 3 -9.10 -23.71 -4.28
N THR A 4 -7.82 -23.48 -4.51
CA THR A 4 -6.84 -23.50 -3.43
C THR A 4 -7.19 -22.38 -2.44
N LYS A 5 -7.87 -22.74 -1.36
CA LYS A 5 -8.06 -21.87 -0.19
C LYS A 5 -6.68 -21.33 0.19
N ARG A 6 -6.41 -20.07 -0.14
CA ARG A 6 -5.18 -19.38 0.27
C ARG A 6 -5.15 -19.37 1.78
N PHE A 7 -4.26 -20.13 2.37
CA PHE A 7 -4.06 -20.22 3.82
C PHE A 7 -3.44 -18.90 4.29
N HIS A 8 -4.28 -17.91 4.56
CA HIS A 8 -3.85 -16.64 5.16
C HIS A 8 -3.60 -16.86 6.66
N ARG A 9 -2.39 -17.30 7.01
CA ARG A 9 -1.93 -17.13 8.40
C ARG A 9 -1.91 -15.64 8.72
N HIS A 10 -2.65 -15.26 9.74
CA HIS A 10 -2.73 -13.91 10.24
C HIS A 10 -1.38 -13.56 10.91
N PHE A 11 -0.40 -13.12 10.13
CA PHE A 11 0.84 -12.62 10.70
C PHE A 11 0.59 -11.22 11.25
N PRO A 12 0.78 -10.99 12.57
CA PRO A 12 0.59 -9.67 13.15
C PRO A 12 1.55 -8.69 12.49
N VAL A 13 1.00 -7.59 12.00
CA VAL A 13 1.79 -6.47 11.50
C VAL A 13 2.55 -5.89 12.70
N LYS A 14 3.89 -5.90 12.66
CA LYS A 14 4.70 -5.21 13.67
C LYS A 14 4.40 -3.71 13.57
N GLY A 15 4.10 -3.06 14.70
CA GLY A 15 3.89 -1.63 14.81
C GLY A 15 2.65 -1.26 15.63
N TYR A 16 2.61 -0.01 16.05
CA TYR A 16 1.48 0.56 16.78
C TYR A 16 0.19 0.48 15.95
N PRO A 17 -0.98 0.40 16.57
CA PRO A 17 -2.28 0.37 15.90
C PRO A 17 -2.64 1.75 15.33
N ILE A 18 -1.88 2.21 14.31
CA ILE A 18 -2.02 3.52 13.66
C ILE A 18 -3.39 3.66 12.94
N PHE A 19 -4.12 2.56 12.77
CA PHE A 19 -5.43 2.59 12.10
C PHE A 19 -6.47 3.46 12.81
N TRP A 20 -6.32 3.71 14.11
CA TRP A 20 -7.19 4.64 14.83
C TRP A 20 -7.11 6.07 14.30
N ILE A 21 -5.97 6.46 13.74
CA ILE A 21 -5.77 7.80 13.17
C ILE A 21 -6.75 8.03 12.01
N ILE A 22 -6.99 7.04 11.14
CA ILE A 22 -7.93 7.24 10.03
C ILE A 22 -9.38 7.35 10.53
N ILE A 23 -9.75 6.60 11.58
CA ILE A 23 -11.08 6.67 12.19
C ILE A 23 -11.26 8.04 12.84
N ALA A 24 -10.30 8.47 13.66
CA ALA A 24 -10.32 9.78 14.29
C ALA A 24 -10.36 10.92 13.26
N TYR A 25 -9.55 10.82 12.20
CA TYR A 25 -9.55 11.78 11.10
C TYR A 25 -10.93 11.90 10.42
N LEU A 26 -11.60 10.78 10.14
CA LEU A 26 -12.91 10.80 9.51
C LEU A 26 -14.00 11.38 10.41
N ILE A 27 -13.95 11.08 11.71
CA ILE A 27 -14.91 11.63 12.70
C ILE A 27 -14.64 13.12 12.92
N LEU A 28 -13.41 13.51 13.22
CA LEU A 28 -13.07 14.91 13.51
C LEU A 28 -13.23 15.81 12.28
N GLY A 29 -12.87 15.32 11.09
CA GLY A 29 -13.03 16.09 9.86
C GLY A 29 -14.50 16.36 9.47
N TRP A 30 -15.43 15.57 9.99
CA TRP A 30 -16.87 15.86 9.86
C TRP A 30 -17.26 17.14 10.61
N PHE A 31 -16.78 17.29 11.86
CA PHE A 31 -17.09 18.44 12.72
C PHE A 31 -16.19 19.65 12.45
N PHE A 32 -14.90 19.38 12.18
CA PHE A 32 -13.86 20.40 11.99
C PHE A 32 -13.21 20.27 10.62
N PRO A 33 -13.73 20.90 9.56
CA PRO A 33 -13.22 20.75 8.19
C PRO A 33 -11.73 21.03 8.05
N VAL A 34 -11.17 21.96 8.83
CA VAL A 34 -9.75 22.33 8.81
C VAL A 34 -8.84 21.12 9.11
N VAL A 35 -9.31 20.13 9.89
CA VAL A 35 -8.58 18.89 10.16
C VAL A 35 -8.28 18.12 8.86
N GLY A 36 -9.09 18.33 7.82
CA GLY A 36 -8.86 17.76 6.49
C GLY A 36 -7.48 18.07 5.92
N LEU A 37 -6.90 19.22 6.24
CA LEU A 37 -5.56 19.61 5.76
C LEU A 37 -4.42 18.69 6.24
N ILE A 38 -4.61 17.96 7.34
CA ILE A 38 -3.63 16.96 7.81
C ILE A 38 -3.38 15.87 6.75
N ALA A 39 -4.33 15.66 5.83
CA ALA A 39 -4.17 14.73 4.73
C ALA A 39 -2.98 15.07 3.81
N ILE A 40 -2.52 16.31 3.77
CA ILE A 40 -1.34 16.74 3.01
C ILE A 40 -0.12 15.89 3.41
N ILE A 41 0.04 15.58 4.69
CA ILE A 41 1.12 14.72 5.18
C ILE A 41 1.02 13.32 4.55
N CYS A 42 -0.19 12.78 4.44
CA CYS A 42 -0.43 11.48 3.82
C CYS A 42 -0.30 11.51 2.30
N MET A 43 -0.36 12.67 1.67
CA MET A 43 -0.14 12.84 0.23
C MET A 43 1.35 12.99 -0.09
N ILE A 44 2.06 13.85 0.62
CA ILE A 44 3.47 14.13 0.34
C ILE A 44 4.38 13.05 0.92
N GLY A 45 4.11 12.60 2.14
CA GLY A 45 4.95 11.65 2.89
C GLY A 45 5.31 10.37 2.12
N PRO A 46 4.36 9.67 1.49
CA PRO A 46 4.65 8.46 0.70
C PRO A 46 5.63 8.71 -0.45
N VAL A 47 5.50 9.84 -1.14
CA VAL A 47 6.33 10.18 -2.31
C VAL A 47 7.74 10.53 -1.85
N LEU A 48 7.88 11.41 -0.86
CA LEU A 48 9.20 11.79 -0.31
C LEU A 48 9.95 10.60 0.26
N THR A 49 9.30 9.78 1.07
CA THR A 49 9.96 8.61 1.68
C THR A 49 10.32 7.54 0.65
N SER A 50 9.65 7.53 -0.51
CA SER A 50 9.91 6.52 -1.53
C SER A 50 11.25 6.67 -2.23
N VAL A 51 11.85 7.87 -2.22
CA VAL A 51 13.20 8.11 -2.77
C VAL A 51 14.23 7.24 -2.07
N TRP A 52 14.14 7.09 -0.73
CA TRP A 52 15.13 6.36 0.06
C TRP A 52 14.67 4.96 0.49
N LYS A 53 13.38 4.78 0.75
CA LYS A 53 12.85 3.55 1.38
C LYS A 53 11.85 2.79 0.49
N GLY A 54 11.65 3.23 -0.76
CA GLY A 54 10.60 2.68 -1.61
C GLY A 54 9.22 2.86 -0.97
N ARG A 55 8.27 1.98 -1.25
CA ARG A 55 6.90 2.06 -0.71
C ARG A 55 6.77 1.70 0.78
N TYR A 56 7.82 1.94 1.57
CA TYR A 56 7.84 1.63 3.02
C TYR A 56 6.69 2.34 3.77
N TRP A 57 6.40 3.59 3.44
CA TRP A 57 5.29 4.36 4.03
C TRP A 57 3.95 3.63 3.91
N CYS A 58 3.64 3.11 2.71
CA CYS A 58 2.38 2.42 2.44
C CYS A 58 2.21 1.14 3.26
N GLY A 59 3.30 0.47 3.62
CA GLY A 59 3.28 -0.76 4.39
C GLY A 59 3.30 -0.58 5.91
N ASN A 60 3.90 0.51 6.40
CA ASN A 60 4.24 0.64 7.82
C ASN A 60 3.65 1.89 8.50
N VAL A 61 3.50 3.01 7.78
CA VAL A 61 3.10 4.31 8.35
C VAL A 61 1.69 4.70 7.94
N CYS A 62 1.22 4.33 6.74
CA CYS A 62 -0.08 4.75 6.23
C CYS A 62 -1.23 4.24 7.12
N PRO A 63 -2.01 5.14 7.77
CA PRO A 63 -3.11 4.75 8.67
C PRO A 63 -4.17 3.91 7.96
N ARG A 64 -4.53 4.28 6.73
CA ARG A 64 -5.48 3.54 5.90
C ARG A 64 -4.96 2.16 5.52
N GLY A 65 -3.69 2.06 5.16
CA GLY A 65 -3.06 0.77 4.88
C GLY A 65 -3.02 -0.14 6.10
N ASN A 66 -2.75 0.42 7.27
CA ASN A 66 -2.76 -0.32 8.54
C ASN A 66 -4.18 -0.82 8.88
N PHE A 67 -5.21 0.00 8.63
CA PHE A 67 -6.61 -0.39 8.78
C PHE A 67 -6.96 -1.59 7.88
N PHE A 68 -6.55 -1.57 6.62
CA PHE A 68 -6.80 -2.69 5.70
C PHE A 68 -6.14 -3.99 6.15
N ASP A 69 -4.90 -3.92 6.65
CA ASP A 69 -4.17 -5.11 7.10
C ASP A 69 -4.67 -5.68 8.43
N ARG A 70 -5.13 -4.85 9.35
CA ARG A 70 -5.53 -5.29 10.70
C ARG A 70 -7.01 -5.60 10.81
N VAL A 71 -7.86 -4.78 10.21
CA VAL A 71 -9.31 -4.90 10.33
C VAL A 71 -9.88 -5.67 9.14
N LEU A 72 -9.73 -5.14 7.93
CA LEU A 72 -10.39 -5.72 6.75
C LEU A 72 -9.80 -7.06 6.31
N SER A 73 -8.53 -7.36 6.62
CA SER A 73 -7.94 -8.63 6.22
C SER A 73 -8.61 -9.85 6.85
N ARG A 74 -9.35 -9.69 7.95
CA ARG A 74 -10.12 -10.76 8.59
C ARG A 74 -11.39 -11.11 7.82
N TYR A 75 -11.99 -10.13 7.18
CA TYR A 75 -13.29 -10.24 6.50
C TYR A 75 -13.18 -10.36 4.99
N SER A 76 -11.99 -10.07 4.43
CA SER A 76 -11.77 -10.10 2.99
C SER A 76 -11.62 -11.52 2.45
N PRO A 77 -12.20 -11.83 1.28
CA PRO A 77 -12.10 -13.17 0.65
C PRO A 77 -10.72 -13.48 0.07
N HIS A 78 -9.78 -12.54 0.07
CA HIS A 78 -8.42 -12.69 -0.48
C HIS A 78 -8.36 -13.22 -1.92
N ARG A 79 -9.32 -12.82 -2.76
CA ARG A 79 -9.36 -13.19 -4.17
C ARG A 79 -8.21 -12.56 -4.96
N PRO A 80 -7.84 -13.12 -6.11
CA PRO A 80 -6.82 -12.53 -6.96
C PRO A 80 -7.24 -11.13 -7.42
N ILE A 81 -6.32 -10.18 -7.31
CA ILE A 81 -6.53 -8.81 -7.80
C ILE A 81 -6.57 -8.85 -9.31
N PRO A 82 -7.58 -8.25 -9.98
CA PRO A 82 -7.67 -8.22 -11.44
C PRO A 82 -6.43 -7.63 -12.08
N ARG A 83 -5.97 -8.23 -13.17
CA ARG A 83 -4.73 -7.79 -13.83
C ARG A 83 -4.83 -6.39 -14.40
N PHE A 84 -6.02 -5.98 -14.88
CA PHE A 84 -6.23 -4.67 -15.52
C PHE A 84 -5.93 -3.51 -14.55
N VAL A 85 -6.25 -3.63 -13.23
CA VAL A 85 -5.95 -2.56 -12.26
C VAL A 85 -4.45 -2.37 -12.00
N ARG A 86 -3.63 -3.33 -12.43
CA ARG A 86 -2.17 -3.27 -12.32
C ARG A 86 -1.52 -2.72 -13.59
N THR A 87 -2.27 -2.57 -14.67
CA THR A 87 -1.73 -2.02 -15.93
C THR A 87 -1.32 -0.57 -15.76
N LEU A 88 -0.26 -0.18 -16.45
CA LEU A 88 0.26 1.18 -16.39
C LEU A 88 -0.80 2.21 -16.84
N GLY A 89 -1.55 1.90 -17.89
CA GLY A 89 -2.61 2.77 -18.41
C GLY A 89 -3.69 3.05 -17.37
N PHE A 90 -4.20 2.01 -16.67
CA PHE A 90 -5.20 2.19 -15.61
C PHE A 90 -4.66 3.01 -14.44
N ARG A 91 -3.39 2.80 -14.05
CA ARG A 91 -2.75 3.58 -12.98
C ARG A 91 -2.59 5.04 -13.34
N ILE A 92 -2.15 5.34 -14.58
CA ILE A 92 -2.04 6.72 -15.08
C ILE A 92 -3.43 7.37 -15.09
N PHE A 93 -4.43 6.68 -15.66
CA PHE A 93 -5.81 7.17 -15.67
C PHE A 93 -6.30 7.53 -14.26
N MET A 94 -6.10 6.65 -13.27
CA MET A 94 -6.52 6.89 -11.89
C MET A 94 -5.77 8.05 -11.22
N VAL A 95 -4.47 8.20 -11.52
CA VAL A 95 -3.68 9.35 -11.05
C VAL A 95 -4.27 10.64 -11.65
N CYS A 96 -4.39 10.72 -12.97
CA CYS A 96 -4.92 11.90 -13.65
C CYS A 96 -6.35 12.23 -13.21
N PHE A 97 -7.22 11.22 -13.11
CA PHE A 97 -8.61 11.39 -12.69
C PHE A 97 -8.74 11.99 -11.29
N ILE A 98 -8.04 11.39 -10.30
CA ILE A 98 -8.13 11.86 -8.91
C ILE A 98 -7.47 13.24 -8.75
N PHE A 99 -6.33 13.50 -9.42
CA PHE A 99 -5.72 14.82 -9.36
C PHE A 99 -6.53 15.90 -10.08
N ALA A 100 -7.18 15.57 -11.20
CA ALA A 100 -8.10 16.50 -11.89
C ALA A 100 -9.31 16.84 -10.99
N MET A 101 -9.95 15.82 -10.42
CA MET A 101 -11.06 16.01 -9.48
C MET A 101 -10.65 16.84 -8.26
N PHE A 102 -9.46 16.56 -7.72
CA PHE A 102 -8.90 17.33 -6.61
C PHE A 102 -8.63 18.77 -7.00
N GLY A 103 -7.98 19.00 -8.16
CA GLY A 103 -7.65 20.34 -8.65
C GLY A 103 -8.87 21.20 -8.91
N ILE A 104 -9.90 20.63 -9.55
CA ILE A 104 -11.17 21.33 -9.80
C ILE A 104 -11.83 21.75 -8.47
N GLN A 105 -11.96 20.83 -7.52
CA GLN A 105 -12.58 21.13 -6.22
C GLN A 105 -11.74 22.16 -5.43
N MET A 106 -10.41 22.06 -5.50
CA MET A 106 -9.50 23.00 -4.83
C MET A 106 -9.59 24.40 -5.45
N TYR A 107 -9.78 24.51 -6.77
CA TYR A 107 -9.96 25.78 -7.44
C TYR A 107 -11.20 26.52 -6.93
N PHE A 108 -12.34 25.82 -6.75
CA PHE A 108 -13.56 26.41 -6.21
C PHE A 108 -13.53 26.68 -4.69
N ALA A 109 -12.67 25.95 -3.96
CA ALA A 109 -12.49 26.11 -2.51
C ALA A 109 -11.39 27.13 -2.15
N TRP A 110 -10.74 27.74 -3.15
CA TRP A 110 -9.58 28.61 -2.93
C TRP A 110 -9.96 29.85 -2.11
N GLY A 111 -9.17 30.12 -1.07
CA GLY A 111 -9.36 31.26 -0.18
C GLY A 111 -10.11 30.97 1.12
N ASP A 112 -10.78 29.83 1.23
CA ASP A 112 -11.43 29.37 2.47
C ASP A 112 -10.75 28.11 3.00
N TRP A 113 -10.07 28.21 4.13
CA TRP A 113 -9.38 27.08 4.78
C TRP A 113 -10.34 25.94 5.16
N GLY A 114 -11.59 26.28 5.53
CA GLY A 114 -12.60 25.29 5.85
C GLY A 114 -13.05 24.51 4.61
N ALA A 115 -13.31 25.21 3.50
CA ALA A 115 -13.66 24.59 2.22
C ALA A 115 -12.54 23.72 1.69
N MET A 116 -11.29 24.20 1.72
CA MET A 116 -10.10 23.41 1.32
C MET A 116 -9.97 22.13 2.14
N GLY A 117 -10.08 22.22 3.47
CA GLY A 117 -10.04 21.06 4.34
C GLY A 117 -11.15 20.06 4.04
N ARG A 118 -12.36 20.53 3.70
CA ARG A 118 -13.49 19.68 3.30
C ARG A 118 -13.22 18.94 1.99
N VAL A 119 -12.53 19.55 1.04
CA VAL A 119 -12.11 18.89 -0.21
C VAL A 119 -11.19 17.68 0.09
N PHE A 120 -10.17 17.86 0.93
CA PHE A 120 -9.30 16.78 1.35
C PHE A 120 -10.06 15.66 2.06
N TRP A 121 -10.94 16.02 2.98
CA TRP A 121 -11.73 15.07 3.74
C TRP A 121 -12.67 14.26 2.82
N ASN A 122 -13.38 14.90 1.90
CA ASN A 122 -14.28 14.25 0.94
C ASN A 122 -13.56 13.22 0.06
N ILE A 123 -12.38 13.57 -0.47
CA ILE A 123 -11.60 12.67 -1.31
C ILE A 123 -11.12 11.46 -0.51
N ILE A 124 -10.64 11.66 0.72
CA ILE A 124 -10.21 10.55 1.58
C ILE A 124 -11.41 9.68 1.96
N LEU A 125 -12.55 10.25 2.28
CA LEU A 125 -13.77 9.51 2.58
C LEU A 125 -14.21 8.67 1.38
N ALA A 126 -14.42 9.30 0.22
CA ALA A 126 -14.87 8.63 -1.00
C ALA A 126 -13.93 7.50 -1.41
N THR A 127 -12.62 7.78 -1.45
CA THR A 127 -11.62 6.75 -1.80
C THR A 127 -11.50 5.66 -0.74
N SER A 128 -11.81 5.93 0.52
CA SER A 128 -11.81 4.91 1.58
C SER A 128 -13.03 4.01 1.47
N ILE A 129 -14.21 4.54 1.12
CA ILE A 129 -15.41 3.75 0.86
C ILE A 129 -15.16 2.81 -0.32
N VAL A 130 -14.66 3.31 -1.44
CA VAL A 130 -14.33 2.48 -2.61
C VAL A 130 -13.29 1.40 -2.24
N ALA A 131 -12.29 1.75 -1.45
CA ALA A 131 -11.26 0.80 -1.03
C ALA A 131 -11.81 -0.30 -0.12
N VAL A 132 -12.77 0.02 0.77
CA VAL A 132 -13.47 -0.97 1.62
C VAL A 132 -14.30 -1.90 0.77
N VAL A 133 -15.08 -1.39 -0.18
CA VAL A 133 -15.87 -2.22 -1.11
C VAL A 133 -14.96 -3.17 -1.89
N LEU A 134 -13.86 -2.68 -2.44
CA LEU A 134 -12.89 -3.51 -3.17
C LEU A 134 -12.21 -4.55 -2.27
N ALA A 135 -12.01 -4.24 -0.99
CA ALA A 135 -11.47 -5.20 -0.03
C ALA A 135 -12.43 -6.37 0.24
N PHE A 136 -13.73 -6.13 0.25
CA PHE A 136 -14.75 -7.19 0.37
C PHE A 136 -14.93 -8.00 -0.91
N ILE A 137 -14.72 -7.40 -2.09
CA ILE A 137 -14.87 -8.12 -3.37
C ILE A 137 -13.61 -8.93 -3.69
N TYR A 138 -12.41 -8.37 -3.49
CA TYR A 138 -11.14 -8.96 -3.91
C TYR A 138 -10.18 -9.24 -2.75
N ALA A 139 -9.38 -8.24 -2.38
CA ALA A 139 -8.34 -8.35 -1.35
C ALA A 139 -8.15 -7.03 -0.61
N PRO A 140 -7.68 -7.04 0.65
CA PRO A 140 -7.61 -5.84 1.50
C PRO A 140 -6.79 -4.70 0.88
N ARG A 141 -5.76 -5.05 0.11
CA ARG A 141 -4.84 -4.11 -0.52
C ARG A 141 -5.11 -3.84 -2.00
N THR A 142 -6.30 -4.21 -2.52
CA THR A 142 -6.64 -3.97 -3.93
C THR A 142 -6.53 -2.51 -4.30
N TRP A 143 -7.09 -1.60 -3.50
CA TRP A 143 -6.94 -0.16 -3.70
C TRP A 143 -5.48 0.30 -3.77
N CYS A 144 -4.61 -0.27 -2.94
CA CYS A 144 -3.20 0.14 -2.87
C CYS A 144 -2.41 -0.18 -4.14
N THR A 145 -2.93 -1.01 -5.04
CA THR A 145 -2.26 -1.34 -6.32
C THR A 145 -2.33 -0.21 -7.33
N PHE A 146 -3.37 0.62 -7.29
CA PHE A 146 -3.59 1.74 -8.22
C PHE A 146 -3.85 3.08 -7.50
N CYS A 147 -3.72 3.14 -6.19
CA CYS A 147 -3.80 4.38 -5.42
C CYS A 147 -2.81 5.43 -5.99
N PRO A 148 -3.23 6.68 -6.25
CA PRO A 148 -2.36 7.70 -6.84
C PRO A 148 -1.04 7.87 -6.09
N MET A 149 -1.08 8.06 -4.78
CA MET A 149 0.12 8.21 -3.95
C MET A 149 1.00 6.95 -3.98
N GLY A 150 0.37 5.76 -3.98
CA GLY A 150 1.09 4.50 -4.12
C GLY A 150 1.75 4.33 -5.49
N THR A 151 1.10 4.78 -6.56
CA THR A 151 1.63 4.75 -7.93
C THR A 151 2.81 5.70 -8.08
N LEU A 152 2.67 6.95 -7.63
CA LEU A 152 3.77 7.93 -7.63
C LEU A 152 4.96 7.42 -6.81
N SER A 153 4.72 6.88 -5.62
CA SER A 153 5.77 6.26 -4.80
C SER A 153 6.47 5.11 -5.51
N ALA A 154 5.75 4.29 -6.27
CA ALA A 154 6.33 3.19 -7.05
C ALA A 154 7.18 3.70 -8.23
N TRP A 155 6.83 4.84 -8.83
CA TRP A 155 7.61 5.44 -9.92
C TRP A 155 8.92 6.05 -9.44
N VAL A 156 8.88 6.71 -8.29
CA VAL A 156 10.07 7.38 -7.67
C VAL A 156 10.98 6.37 -6.97
N ALA A 157 10.46 5.21 -6.54
CA ALA A 157 11.24 4.21 -5.80
C ALA A 157 12.46 3.72 -6.58
N PRO A 158 13.61 3.52 -5.93
CA PRO A 158 14.79 2.93 -6.55
C PRO A 158 14.51 1.55 -7.14
N ARG A 159 14.99 1.30 -8.35
CA ARG A 159 14.77 0.05 -9.10
C ARG A 159 16.06 -0.69 -9.43
N LYS A 160 17.20 -0.05 -9.24
CA LYS A 160 18.55 -0.57 -9.54
C LYS A 160 19.50 -0.18 -8.42
N ALA A 161 20.56 -0.96 -8.24
CA ALA A 161 21.67 -0.60 -7.39
C ALA A 161 22.51 0.55 -8.02
N PRO A 162 23.22 1.39 -7.24
CA PRO A 162 23.32 1.31 -5.77
C PRO A 162 22.05 1.82 -5.06
N LEU A 163 21.66 1.11 -4.01
CA LEU A 163 20.48 1.46 -3.20
C LEU A 163 20.87 2.42 -2.08
N PRO A 164 19.99 3.36 -1.70
CA PRO A 164 20.19 4.16 -0.49
C PRO A 164 20.33 3.26 0.76
N SER A 165 21.19 3.63 1.70
CA SER A 165 21.44 2.85 2.93
C SER A 165 20.18 2.57 3.77
N ALA A 166 19.17 3.43 3.66
CA ALA A 166 17.88 3.24 4.34
C ALA A 166 16.92 2.30 3.59
N TYR A 167 17.26 1.82 2.40
CA TYR A 167 16.40 0.96 1.59
C TYR A 167 16.50 -0.49 2.09
N LYS A 168 15.37 -1.01 2.54
CA LYS A 168 15.28 -2.40 2.99
C LYS A 168 14.93 -3.32 1.83
N ALA A 169 15.90 -3.99 1.28
CA ALA A 169 15.69 -5.04 0.28
C ALA A 169 15.25 -6.36 0.94
N ILE A 170 14.58 -7.21 0.18
CA ILE A 170 14.26 -8.57 0.63
C ILE A 170 15.21 -9.50 -0.09
N HIS A 171 16.14 -10.10 0.65
CA HIS A 171 17.10 -11.05 0.11
C HIS A 171 16.55 -12.48 0.23
N VAL A 172 16.67 -13.24 -0.83
CA VAL A 172 16.22 -14.63 -0.92
C VAL A 172 17.45 -15.49 -1.25
N SER A 173 17.84 -16.35 -0.32
CA SER A 173 18.99 -17.26 -0.51
C SER A 173 18.79 -18.19 -1.71
N GLU A 174 19.88 -18.58 -2.34
CA GLU A 174 19.90 -19.58 -3.41
C GLU A 174 19.33 -20.93 -2.99
N SER A 175 19.37 -21.25 -1.70
CA SER A 175 18.78 -22.46 -1.12
C SER A 175 17.26 -22.53 -1.25
N CYS A 176 16.60 -21.48 -1.70
CA CYS A 176 15.14 -21.47 -1.90
C CYS A 176 14.72 -22.42 -3.02
N GLN A 177 13.97 -23.46 -2.69
CA GLN A 177 13.49 -24.44 -3.68
C GLN A 177 12.30 -23.95 -4.52
N MET A 178 11.76 -22.76 -4.26
CA MET A 178 10.59 -22.15 -4.92
C MET A 178 9.29 -23.00 -4.90
N LYS A 179 9.31 -24.19 -4.34
CA LYS A 179 8.15 -25.12 -4.31
C LYS A 179 7.07 -24.70 -3.33
N CYS A 180 7.42 -24.17 -2.14
CA CYS A 180 6.45 -23.88 -1.09
C CYS A 180 5.60 -22.63 -1.35
N LYS A 181 6.11 -21.59 -2.07
CA LYS A 181 5.46 -20.32 -2.42
C LYS A 181 4.79 -19.59 -1.23
N SER A 182 5.19 -19.89 0.01
CA SER A 182 4.59 -19.30 1.22
C SER A 182 4.72 -17.79 1.25
N CYS A 183 5.85 -17.24 0.82
CA CYS A 183 6.09 -15.80 0.72
C CYS A 183 5.10 -15.08 -0.22
N ALA A 184 4.73 -15.70 -1.35
CA ALA A 184 3.73 -15.14 -2.27
C ALA A 184 2.30 -15.27 -1.72
N ARG A 185 1.99 -16.36 -0.99
CA ARG A 185 0.66 -16.58 -0.40
C ARG A 185 0.32 -15.55 0.67
N VAL A 186 1.29 -15.11 1.45
CA VAL A 186 1.11 -14.11 2.53
C VAL A 186 1.27 -12.68 2.06
N CYS A 187 1.70 -12.46 0.81
CA CYS A 187 1.93 -11.13 0.29
C CYS A 187 0.61 -10.37 0.10
N PRO A 188 0.38 -9.25 0.81
CA PRO A 188 -0.86 -8.49 0.70
C PRO A 188 -1.00 -7.81 -0.67
N MET A 189 0.13 -7.56 -1.36
CA MET A 189 0.17 -7.04 -2.73
C MET A 189 0.16 -8.14 -3.79
N GLN A 190 0.09 -9.43 -3.39
CA GLN A 190 0.10 -10.60 -4.27
C GLN A 190 1.30 -10.61 -5.24
N LEU A 191 2.48 -10.29 -4.72
CA LEU A 191 3.76 -10.33 -5.44
C LEU A 191 4.46 -11.68 -5.18
N THR A 192 5.49 -11.95 -5.97
CA THR A 192 6.28 -13.20 -5.97
C THR A 192 7.72 -12.95 -5.53
N PRO A 193 8.00 -12.73 -4.22
CA PRO A 193 9.35 -12.42 -3.76
C PRO A 193 10.41 -13.52 -4.08
N TYR A 194 9.97 -14.77 -4.24
CA TYR A 194 10.86 -15.89 -4.55
C TYR A 194 11.51 -15.78 -5.94
N ASP A 195 10.99 -14.91 -6.83
CA ASP A 195 11.58 -14.71 -8.18
C ASP A 195 12.95 -14.02 -8.11
N SER A 196 13.30 -13.38 -6.98
CA SER A 196 14.63 -12.77 -6.75
C SER A 196 15.63 -13.70 -6.06
N ARG A 197 15.43 -14.99 -6.13
CA ARG A 197 16.36 -16.00 -5.59
C ARG A 197 17.77 -15.77 -6.13
N GLY A 198 18.76 -15.71 -5.20
CA GLY A 198 20.16 -15.54 -5.54
C GLY A 198 20.57 -14.17 -6.09
N GLN A 199 19.65 -13.20 -6.18
CA GLN A 199 19.99 -11.84 -6.60
C GLN A 199 20.63 -11.08 -5.44
N GLN A 200 21.88 -10.59 -5.66
CA GLN A 200 22.60 -9.80 -4.66
C GLN A 200 21.88 -8.50 -4.30
N GLU A 201 21.21 -7.87 -5.26
CA GLU A 201 20.44 -6.64 -5.04
C GLU A 201 19.14 -6.86 -4.24
N GLY A 202 18.73 -8.11 -4.06
CA GLY A 202 17.47 -8.47 -3.42
C GLY A 202 16.23 -8.19 -4.30
N TYR A 203 15.05 -8.28 -3.68
CA TYR A 203 13.77 -8.08 -4.37
C TYR A 203 13.41 -6.60 -4.51
N LEU A 204 13.59 -6.05 -5.72
CA LEU A 204 13.41 -4.64 -6.05
C LEU A 204 12.08 -4.31 -6.75
N HIS A 205 11.03 -5.13 -6.56
CA HIS A 205 9.75 -4.86 -7.19
C HIS A 205 9.16 -3.51 -6.69
N PRO A 206 8.80 -2.57 -7.60
CA PRO A 206 8.36 -1.22 -7.23
C PRO A 206 7.08 -1.20 -6.37
N ASP A 207 6.23 -2.22 -6.49
CA ASP A 207 5.01 -2.35 -5.69
C ASP A 207 5.24 -3.02 -4.34
N CYS A 208 6.47 -3.39 -3.98
CA CYS A 208 6.77 -3.96 -2.67
C CYS A 208 6.65 -2.90 -1.56
N ILE A 209 5.70 -3.12 -0.64
CA ILE A 209 5.43 -2.19 0.47
C ILE A 209 6.33 -2.41 1.70
N LYS A 210 7.35 -3.25 1.60
CA LYS A 210 8.35 -3.52 2.66
C LYS A 210 7.74 -3.91 4.02
N CYS A 211 6.66 -4.68 4.02
CA CYS A 211 5.94 -5.07 5.25
C CYS A 211 6.57 -6.27 6.00
N GLY A 212 7.53 -6.97 5.42
CA GLY A 212 8.24 -8.10 6.03
C GLY A 212 7.39 -9.35 6.32
N LYS A 213 6.15 -9.46 5.81
CA LYS A 213 5.33 -10.67 6.03
C LYS A 213 5.93 -11.92 5.38
N CYS A 214 6.58 -11.77 4.22
CA CYS A 214 7.21 -12.88 3.49
C CYS A 214 8.39 -13.47 4.25
N THR A 215 9.23 -12.65 4.91
CA THR A 215 10.36 -13.14 5.70
C THR A 215 9.91 -13.95 6.91
N LYS A 216 8.84 -13.50 7.59
CA LYS A 216 8.26 -14.21 8.74
C LYS A 216 7.53 -15.50 8.35
N ALA A 217 6.99 -15.55 7.14
CA ALA A 217 6.25 -16.71 6.64
C ALA A 217 7.15 -17.78 6.03
N CYS A 218 8.44 -17.49 5.87
CA CYS A 218 9.39 -18.45 5.33
C CYS A 218 9.68 -19.56 6.35
N PRO A 219 9.32 -20.82 6.07
CA PRO A 219 9.51 -21.92 7.02
C PRO A 219 10.99 -22.22 7.29
N THR A 220 11.84 -22.04 6.29
CA THR A 220 13.29 -22.28 6.35
C THR A 220 14.09 -21.06 6.78
N LYS A 221 13.43 -19.91 7.03
CA LYS A 221 14.08 -18.64 7.42
C LYS A 221 15.22 -18.16 6.51
N ILE A 222 15.20 -18.57 5.25
CA ILE A 222 16.20 -18.22 4.22
C ILE A 222 15.92 -16.86 3.55
N MET A 223 14.99 -16.08 4.09
CA MET A 223 14.66 -14.74 3.61
C MET A 223 14.98 -13.73 4.72
N SER A 224 15.83 -12.76 4.39
CA SER A 224 16.12 -11.60 5.25
C SER A 224 15.54 -10.31 4.65
N MET A 225 15.47 -9.28 5.46
CA MET A 225 15.12 -7.92 5.05
C MET A 225 16.13 -6.97 5.72
N GLU A 226 17.10 -6.55 4.95
CA GLU A 226 18.19 -5.66 5.31
C GLU A 226 18.03 -4.30 4.62
#